data_b600912641fe69a51ae9b8001fff63dc
#
_entry.id   b600912641fe69a51ae9b8001fff63dc
#
_cell.length_a   1.000
_cell.length_b   1.000
_cell.length_c   1.000
_cell.angle_alpha   90.00
_cell.angle_beta   90.00
_cell.angle_gamma   90.00
#
_symmetry.space_group_name_H-M   'P 1'
#
loop_
_entity.id
_entity.type
_entity.pdbx_description
1 polymer ?
#
loop_
_entity_poly.entity_id
_entity_poly.type
_entity_poly.pdbx_seq_one_letter_code
_entity_poly.pdbx_strand_id
1 'polypeptide(L)'
;VRPKDRNIDYILRMLDLEDKAEAYSRTLSGGMRRRLLVAKAMVHRPPILILDEPTAGVDIELRVQLWEYVRKLNENGTTIILTTHYLEEAEELCDKIAILDKGKIVKSASKQDLLEDADSKTISVKVKETPNLNHPILLELGASINDKNELTVNFNPKIINSREILSKIEEAGVMPFDFDVTGASLETVFLSITQKK
;
A
#
# COMPACT_ATOMS: atom_id res chain seq x y z
N VAL A 1 -33.78 -3.00 4.24
CA VAL A 1 -33.48 -3.23 2.80
C VAL A 1 -34.43 -4.32 2.32
N ARG A 2 -35.17 -4.05 1.24
CA ARG A 2 -36.09 -5.05 0.67
C ARG A 2 -35.28 -6.23 0.13
N PRO A 3 -35.79 -7.49 0.22
CA PRO A 3 -35.05 -8.68 -0.25
C PRO A 3 -34.55 -8.58 -1.69
N LYS A 4 -35.30 -7.96 -2.59
CA LYS A 4 -34.96 -7.77 -4.01
C LYS A 4 -33.77 -6.80 -4.25
N ASP A 5 -33.41 -6.00 -3.25
CA ASP A 5 -32.32 -5.03 -3.34
C ASP A 5 -30.99 -5.63 -2.80
N ARG A 6 -31.00 -6.91 -2.40
CA ARG A 6 -29.83 -7.61 -1.86
C ARG A 6 -29.12 -8.36 -2.99
N ASN A 7 -27.89 -8.04 -3.20
CA ASN A 7 -27.04 -8.72 -4.19
C ASN A 7 -26.16 -9.80 -3.50
N ILE A 8 -26.84 -10.72 -2.76
CA ILE A 8 -26.17 -11.69 -1.89
C ILE A 8 -25.29 -12.63 -2.71
N ASP A 9 -25.86 -13.26 -3.75
CA ASP A 9 -25.15 -14.26 -4.56
C ASP A 9 -23.89 -13.69 -5.22
N TYR A 10 -23.99 -12.47 -5.75
CA TYR A 10 -22.85 -11.78 -6.32
C TYR A 10 -21.75 -11.51 -5.30
N ILE A 11 -22.12 -11.04 -4.09
CA ILE A 11 -21.16 -10.75 -3.03
C ILE A 11 -20.52 -12.03 -2.49
N LEU A 12 -21.28 -13.10 -2.32
CA LEU A 12 -20.73 -14.38 -1.88
C LEU A 12 -19.74 -14.95 -2.91
N ARG A 13 -20.09 -14.88 -4.19
CA ARG A 13 -19.21 -15.31 -5.29
C ARG A 13 -17.93 -14.49 -5.32
N MET A 14 -18.05 -13.17 -5.26
CA MET A 14 -16.91 -12.27 -5.26
C MET A 14 -15.95 -12.51 -4.08
N LEU A 15 -16.47 -12.91 -2.93
CA LEU A 15 -15.66 -13.20 -1.74
C LEU A 15 -15.31 -14.69 -1.58
N ASP A 16 -15.50 -15.49 -2.64
CA ASP A 16 -15.22 -16.93 -2.63
C ASP A 16 -15.90 -17.65 -1.46
N LEU A 17 -17.20 -17.36 -1.30
CA LEU A 17 -18.06 -17.94 -0.27
C LEU A 17 -19.33 -18.61 -0.84
N GLU A 18 -19.47 -18.70 -2.18
CA GLU A 18 -20.65 -19.24 -2.85
C GLU A 18 -20.92 -20.69 -2.39
N ASP A 19 -19.88 -21.54 -2.37
CA ASP A 19 -19.96 -22.94 -1.92
C ASP A 19 -20.33 -23.08 -0.44
N LYS A 20 -20.33 -22.02 0.30
CA LYS A 20 -20.63 -21.97 1.74
C LYS A 20 -21.89 -21.18 2.06
N ALA A 21 -22.70 -20.85 1.04
CA ALA A 21 -23.92 -20.05 1.20
C ALA A 21 -24.88 -20.64 2.24
N GLU A 22 -25.01 -21.97 2.28
CA GLU A 22 -25.88 -22.72 3.22
C GLU A 22 -25.13 -23.17 4.49
N ALA A 23 -23.83 -22.85 4.63
CA ALA A 23 -23.04 -23.29 5.78
C ALA A 23 -23.30 -22.41 7.00
N TYR A 24 -23.29 -23.02 8.19
CA TYR A 24 -23.31 -22.24 9.41
C TYR A 24 -22.00 -21.44 9.58
N SER A 25 -22.10 -20.17 9.96
CA SER A 25 -20.94 -19.31 10.14
C SER A 25 -19.88 -19.85 11.10
N ARG A 26 -20.30 -20.66 12.09
CA ARG A 26 -19.40 -21.33 13.05
C ARG A 26 -18.49 -22.40 12.42
N THR A 27 -18.87 -22.95 11.26
CA THR A 27 -18.09 -23.98 10.55
C THR A 27 -17.08 -23.39 9.58
N LEU A 28 -17.10 -22.07 9.38
CA LEU A 28 -16.19 -21.36 8.51
C LEU A 28 -14.81 -21.20 9.15
N SER A 29 -13.75 -21.21 8.34
CA SER A 29 -12.40 -20.85 8.78
C SER A 29 -12.33 -19.39 9.26
N GLY A 30 -11.24 -19.00 9.92
CA GLY A 30 -11.03 -17.61 10.36
C GLY A 30 -11.10 -16.61 9.20
N GLY A 31 -10.40 -16.89 8.09
CA GLY A 31 -10.43 -16.08 6.88
C GLY A 31 -11.83 -16.02 6.24
N MET A 32 -12.54 -17.15 6.13
CA MET A 32 -13.90 -17.17 5.61
C MET A 32 -14.87 -16.37 6.47
N ARG A 33 -14.72 -16.42 7.80
CA ARG A 33 -15.55 -15.60 8.71
C ARG A 33 -15.29 -14.11 8.51
N ARG A 34 -14.02 -13.71 8.28
CA ARG A 34 -13.68 -12.31 8.01
C ARG A 34 -14.30 -11.83 6.70
N ARG A 35 -14.18 -12.62 5.64
CA ARG A 35 -14.83 -12.35 4.35
C ARG A 35 -16.37 -12.23 4.50
N LEU A 36 -16.98 -13.09 5.29
CA LEU A 36 -18.41 -13.02 5.58
C LEU A 36 -18.80 -11.73 6.32
N LEU A 37 -17.96 -11.23 7.24
CA LEU A 37 -18.22 -9.95 7.91
C LEU A 37 -18.19 -8.77 6.92
N VAL A 38 -17.26 -8.77 5.99
CA VAL A 38 -17.20 -7.78 4.91
C VAL A 38 -18.45 -7.90 4.01
N ALA A 39 -18.81 -9.12 3.58
CA ALA A 39 -20.03 -9.37 2.82
C ALA A 39 -21.28 -8.79 3.50
N LYS A 40 -21.43 -9.01 4.80
CA LYS A 40 -22.56 -8.49 5.59
C LYS A 40 -22.62 -6.97 5.61
N ALA A 41 -21.47 -6.29 5.68
CA ALA A 41 -21.41 -4.83 5.67
C ALA A 41 -21.83 -4.25 4.31
N MET A 42 -21.60 -5.00 3.22
CA MET A 42 -21.78 -4.53 1.84
C MET A 42 -23.16 -4.89 1.24
N VAL A 43 -23.82 -5.93 1.76
CA VAL A 43 -25.03 -6.51 1.15
C VAL A 43 -26.21 -5.54 1.02
N HIS A 44 -26.27 -4.53 1.86
CA HIS A 44 -27.37 -3.55 1.88
C HIS A 44 -27.01 -2.21 1.19
N ARG A 45 -25.84 -2.13 0.54
CA ARG A 45 -25.36 -0.96 -0.18
C ARG A 45 -25.51 0.34 0.63
N PRO A 46 -24.81 0.47 1.76
CA PRO A 46 -24.91 1.63 2.62
C PRO A 46 -24.33 2.86 1.91
N PRO A 47 -24.81 4.08 2.21
CA PRO A 47 -24.20 5.32 1.70
C PRO A 47 -22.82 5.59 2.31
N ILE A 48 -22.55 5.05 3.50
CA ILE A 48 -21.25 5.10 4.18
C ILE A 48 -20.90 3.70 4.64
N LEU A 49 -19.70 3.25 4.29
CA LEU A 49 -19.16 1.94 4.67
C LEU A 49 -17.88 2.14 5.47
N ILE A 50 -17.84 1.55 6.67
CA ILE A 50 -16.64 1.57 7.53
C ILE A 50 -16.08 0.16 7.57
N LEU A 51 -14.82 0.01 7.16
CA LEU A 51 -14.09 -1.25 7.10
C LEU A 51 -12.88 -1.18 8.02
N ASP A 52 -12.83 -2.05 9.00
CA ASP A 52 -11.70 -2.16 9.92
C ASP A 52 -10.82 -3.34 9.50
N GLU A 53 -9.64 -3.02 8.96
CA GLU A 53 -8.65 -3.97 8.44
C GLU A 53 -9.25 -5.02 7.48
N PRO A 54 -9.91 -4.61 6.38
CA PRO A 54 -10.75 -5.52 5.59
C PRO A 54 -9.99 -6.69 4.97
N THR A 55 -8.69 -6.52 4.66
CA THR A 55 -7.87 -7.54 3.99
C THR A 55 -6.90 -8.27 4.91
N ALA A 56 -6.94 -8.02 6.22
CA ALA A 56 -6.06 -8.72 7.16
C ALA A 56 -6.29 -10.24 7.15
N GLY A 57 -5.24 -11.01 6.91
CA GLY A 57 -5.31 -12.48 6.83
C GLY A 57 -6.02 -13.02 5.58
N VAL A 58 -6.14 -12.20 4.55
CA VAL A 58 -6.67 -12.56 3.23
C VAL A 58 -5.48 -12.78 2.27
N ASP A 59 -5.57 -13.79 1.42
CA ASP A 59 -4.55 -14.03 0.38
C ASP A 59 -4.53 -12.91 -0.67
N ILE A 60 -3.46 -12.86 -1.46
CA ILE A 60 -3.18 -11.77 -2.40
C ILE A 60 -4.28 -11.66 -3.47
N GLU A 61 -4.71 -12.79 -4.05
CA GLU A 61 -5.68 -12.80 -5.14
C GLU A 61 -7.03 -12.25 -4.67
N LEU A 62 -7.49 -12.71 -3.52
CA LEU A 62 -8.75 -12.26 -2.94
C LEU A 62 -8.68 -10.81 -2.43
N ARG A 63 -7.50 -10.36 -1.98
CA ARG A 63 -7.26 -8.96 -1.63
C ARG A 63 -7.51 -8.04 -2.83
N VAL A 64 -6.94 -8.37 -3.99
CA VAL A 64 -7.11 -7.61 -5.23
C VAL A 64 -8.59 -7.55 -5.63
N GLN A 65 -9.31 -8.67 -5.56
CA GLN A 65 -10.75 -8.73 -5.86
C GLN A 65 -11.56 -7.83 -4.91
N LEU A 66 -11.21 -7.83 -3.61
CA LEU A 66 -11.87 -6.98 -2.63
C LEU A 66 -11.60 -5.49 -2.90
N TRP A 67 -10.38 -5.13 -3.26
CA TRP A 67 -10.02 -3.75 -3.64
C TRP A 67 -10.82 -3.27 -4.86
N GLU A 68 -10.93 -4.08 -5.89
CA GLU A 68 -11.73 -3.75 -7.06
C GLU A 68 -13.21 -3.52 -6.70
N TYR A 69 -13.74 -4.33 -5.80
CA TYR A 69 -15.13 -4.17 -5.39
C TYR A 69 -15.33 -2.91 -4.52
N VAL A 70 -14.44 -2.65 -3.59
CA VAL A 70 -14.45 -1.43 -2.76
C VAL A 70 -14.37 -0.19 -3.66
N ARG A 71 -13.52 -0.21 -4.68
CA ARG A 71 -13.39 0.86 -5.67
C ARG A 71 -14.70 1.07 -6.44
N LYS A 72 -15.33 -0.01 -6.92
CA LYS A 72 -16.64 0.04 -7.59
C LYS A 72 -17.76 0.58 -6.70
N LEU A 73 -17.76 0.27 -5.41
CA LEU A 73 -18.73 0.85 -4.46
C LEU A 73 -18.53 2.36 -4.31
N ASN A 74 -17.28 2.81 -4.22
CA ASN A 74 -16.94 4.22 -4.13
C ASN A 74 -17.35 4.99 -5.40
N GLU A 75 -17.02 4.46 -6.58
CA GLU A 75 -17.43 5.00 -7.87
C GLU A 75 -18.97 5.13 -8.01
N ASN A 76 -19.71 4.23 -7.38
CA ASN A 76 -21.17 4.25 -7.32
C ASN A 76 -21.73 5.14 -6.18
N GLY A 77 -20.89 5.98 -5.57
CA GLY A 77 -21.29 6.99 -4.61
C GLY A 77 -21.30 6.55 -3.14
N THR A 78 -20.78 5.36 -2.80
CA THR A 78 -20.59 4.97 -1.40
C THR A 78 -19.34 5.66 -0.83
N THR A 79 -19.50 6.39 0.26
CA THR A 79 -18.34 6.90 1.01
C THR A 79 -17.71 5.77 1.80
N ILE A 80 -16.40 5.57 1.64
CA ILE A 80 -15.68 4.49 2.31
C ILE A 80 -14.67 5.06 3.29
N ILE A 81 -14.69 4.54 4.51
CA ILE A 81 -13.68 4.79 5.53
C ILE A 81 -13.07 3.43 5.85
N LEU A 82 -11.76 3.30 5.70
CA LEU A 82 -11.08 2.07 6.07
C LEU A 82 -9.91 2.36 7.02
N THR A 83 -9.65 1.40 7.92
CA THR A 83 -8.42 1.35 8.68
C THR A 83 -7.56 0.22 8.12
N THR A 84 -6.27 0.44 8.03
CA THR A 84 -5.32 -0.58 7.58
C THR A 84 -3.92 -0.30 8.12
N HIS A 85 -3.13 -1.33 8.28
CA HIS A 85 -1.70 -1.24 8.50
C HIS A 85 -0.91 -1.61 7.23
N TYR A 86 -1.60 -2.00 6.15
CA TYR A 86 -1.01 -2.22 4.84
C TYR A 86 -0.98 -0.91 4.06
N LEU A 87 0.19 -0.30 3.92
CA LEU A 87 0.36 0.98 3.22
C LEU A 87 -0.03 0.88 1.74
N GLU A 88 0.22 -0.27 1.10
CA GLU A 88 -0.22 -0.57 -0.26
C GLU A 88 -1.75 -0.47 -0.41
N GLU A 89 -2.52 -0.97 0.56
CA GLU A 89 -3.99 -0.86 0.56
C GLU A 89 -4.44 0.60 0.63
N ALA A 90 -3.77 1.41 1.46
CA ALA A 90 -4.06 2.84 1.53
C ALA A 90 -3.69 3.57 0.24
N GLU A 91 -2.56 3.21 -0.40
CA GLU A 91 -2.15 3.76 -1.70
C GLU A 91 -3.16 3.44 -2.81
N GLU A 92 -3.68 2.21 -2.81
CA GLU A 92 -4.59 1.74 -3.85
C GLU A 92 -6.02 2.28 -3.70
N LEU A 93 -6.52 2.43 -2.47
CA LEU A 93 -7.94 2.67 -2.23
C LEU A 93 -8.27 4.09 -1.75
N CYS A 94 -7.32 4.82 -1.17
CA CYS A 94 -7.64 6.06 -0.47
C CYS A 94 -7.26 7.31 -1.27
N ASP A 95 -8.18 8.28 -1.32
CA ASP A 95 -7.92 9.64 -1.81
C ASP A 95 -7.34 10.52 -0.71
N LYS A 96 -7.78 10.30 0.56
CA LYS A 96 -7.32 10.99 1.76
C LYS A 96 -6.84 9.98 2.79
N ILE A 97 -5.74 10.32 3.45
CA ILE A 97 -5.09 9.43 4.42
C ILE A 97 -4.86 10.22 5.71
N ALA A 98 -5.18 9.59 6.83
CA ALA A 98 -4.83 10.08 8.16
C ALA A 98 -3.87 9.08 8.82
N ILE A 99 -2.68 9.54 9.18
CA ILE A 99 -1.66 8.76 9.87
C ILE A 99 -1.87 8.91 11.37
N LEU A 100 -2.03 7.77 12.06
CA LEU A 100 -2.19 7.72 13.50
C LEU A 100 -0.91 7.20 14.16
N ASP A 101 -0.41 7.90 15.17
CA ASP A 101 0.64 7.44 16.08
C ASP A 101 0.20 7.67 17.53
N LYS A 102 0.32 6.64 18.37
CA LYS A 102 -0.02 6.68 19.81
C LYS A 102 -1.40 7.28 20.11
N GLY A 103 -2.40 6.92 19.29
CA GLY A 103 -3.79 7.36 19.44
C GLY A 103 -4.07 8.80 19.01
N LYS A 104 -3.13 9.45 18.32
CA LYS A 104 -3.29 10.82 17.79
C LYS A 104 -3.10 10.82 16.28
N ILE A 105 -3.87 11.66 15.59
CA ILE A 105 -3.63 11.95 14.19
C ILE A 105 -2.40 12.86 14.10
N VAL A 106 -1.32 12.36 13.52
CA VAL A 106 -0.05 13.09 13.34
C VAL A 106 0.02 13.81 11.99
N LYS A 107 -0.67 13.30 11.00
CA LYS A 107 -0.80 13.93 9.67
C LYS A 107 -2.14 13.51 9.05
N SER A 108 -2.78 14.41 8.32
CA SER A 108 -3.98 14.11 7.51
C SER A 108 -3.95 15.01 6.27
N ALA A 109 -3.93 14.38 5.09
CA ALA A 109 -3.89 15.10 3.82
C ALA A 109 -4.42 14.22 2.68
N SER A 110 -4.50 14.75 1.46
CA SER A 110 -4.72 13.92 0.28
C SER A 110 -3.51 12.99 0.08
N LYS A 111 -3.73 11.86 -0.58
CA LYS A 111 -2.64 10.95 -0.95
C LYS A 111 -1.56 11.67 -1.75
N GLN A 112 -1.98 12.51 -2.70
CA GLN A 112 -1.07 13.28 -3.54
C GLN A 112 -0.22 14.25 -2.70
N ASP A 113 -0.81 15.03 -1.81
CA ASP A 113 -0.07 15.96 -0.95
C ASP A 113 0.93 15.23 -0.05
N LEU A 114 0.55 14.04 0.48
CA LEU A 114 1.46 13.23 1.30
C LEU A 114 2.67 12.76 0.52
N LEU A 115 2.48 12.34 -0.72
CA LEU A 115 3.57 11.86 -1.58
C LEU A 115 4.44 13.02 -2.10
N GLU A 116 3.85 14.18 -2.39
CA GLU A 116 4.57 15.38 -2.81
C GLU A 116 5.38 16.02 -1.66
N ASP A 117 4.78 16.06 -0.45
CA ASP A 117 5.45 16.58 0.76
C ASP A 117 6.66 15.73 1.18
N ALA A 118 6.72 14.48 0.76
CA ALA A 118 7.84 13.62 1.10
C ALA A 118 9.16 14.05 0.47
N ASP A 119 9.14 14.97 -0.52
CA ASP A 119 10.33 15.53 -1.18
C ASP A 119 11.42 14.49 -1.44
N SER A 120 11.05 13.23 -1.55
CA SER A 120 11.96 12.12 -1.67
C SER A 120 11.63 11.24 -2.85
N LYS A 121 12.66 10.81 -3.57
CA LYS A 121 12.58 9.79 -4.61
C LYS A 121 13.57 8.68 -4.27
N THR A 122 13.27 7.50 -4.75
CA THR A 122 14.19 6.38 -4.66
C THR A 122 14.70 6.04 -6.06
N ILE A 123 16.02 5.99 -6.22
CA ILE A 123 16.63 5.39 -7.39
C ILE A 123 17.03 3.95 -7.04
N SER A 124 16.57 3.00 -7.83
CA SER A 124 16.92 1.59 -7.75
C SER A 124 17.80 1.22 -8.94
N VAL A 125 18.98 0.71 -8.67
CA VAL A 125 20.00 0.44 -9.67
C VAL A 125 20.27 -1.06 -9.69
N LYS A 126 20.09 -1.68 -10.85
CA LYS A 126 20.44 -3.09 -11.08
C LYS A 126 21.94 -3.19 -11.34
N VAL A 127 22.58 -4.04 -10.56
CA VAL A 127 24.03 -4.26 -10.60
C VAL A 127 24.32 -5.74 -10.82
N LYS A 128 25.41 -6.05 -11.54
CA LYS A 128 25.84 -7.45 -11.79
C LYS A 128 26.42 -8.10 -10.55
N GLU A 129 27.13 -7.31 -9.76
CA GLU A 129 27.81 -7.76 -8.54
C GLU A 129 27.37 -6.86 -7.37
N THR A 130 27.17 -7.45 -6.21
CA THR A 130 26.79 -6.70 -5.01
C THR A 130 27.91 -5.73 -4.65
N PRO A 131 27.66 -4.40 -4.62
CA PRO A 131 28.70 -3.42 -4.38
C PRO A 131 29.13 -3.41 -2.90
N ASN A 132 30.34 -2.94 -2.66
CA ASN A 132 30.84 -2.74 -1.31
C ASN A 132 30.17 -1.48 -0.70
N LEU A 133 29.12 -1.67 0.07
CA LEU A 133 28.38 -0.58 0.73
C LEU A 133 29.23 0.27 1.70
N ASN A 134 30.40 -0.21 2.11
CA ASN A 134 31.34 0.58 2.93
C ASN A 134 32.18 1.58 2.12
N HIS A 135 31.98 1.66 0.81
CA HIS A 135 32.63 2.69 -0.01
C HIS A 135 32.17 4.08 0.43
N PRO A 136 33.08 5.06 0.64
CA PRO A 136 32.76 6.38 1.20
C PRO A 136 31.60 7.10 0.46
N ILE A 137 31.60 7.06 -0.86
CA ILE A 137 30.53 7.66 -1.69
C ILE A 137 29.17 6.98 -1.46
N LEU A 138 29.12 5.64 -1.37
CA LEU A 138 27.86 4.91 -1.14
C LEU A 138 27.34 5.15 0.28
N LEU A 139 28.21 5.29 1.27
CA LEU A 139 27.86 5.70 2.63
C LEU A 139 27.28 7.11 2.67
N GLU A 140 27.92 8.06 1.97
CA GLU A 140 27.44 9.46 1.86
C GLU A 140 26.05 9.52 1.20
N LEU A 141 25.81 8.70 0.18
CA LEU A 141 24.51 8.60 -0.49
C LEU A 141 23.44 7.88 0.34
N GLY A 142 23.81 7.25 1.46
CA GLY A 142 22.89 6.40 2.24
C GLY A 142 22.40 5.19 1.45
N ALA A 143 23.28 4.65 0.59
CA ALA A 143 22.92 3.52 -0.27
C ALA A 143 22.65 2.24 0.52
N SER A 144 21.69 1.45 0.06
CA SER A 144 21.31 0.16 0.63
C SER A 144 20.99 -0.84 -0.48
N ILE A 145 20.88 -2.12 -0.11
CA ILE A 145 20.44 -3.18 -1.03
C ILE A 145 19.02 -3.60 -0.64
N ASN A 146 18.12 -3.64 -1.62
CA ASN A 146 16.75 -4.10 -1.42
C ASN A 146 16.64 -5.64 -1.56
N ASP A 147 15.45 -6.19 -1.29
CA ASP A 147 15.16 -7.64 -1.37
C ASP A 147 15.33 -8.21 -2.79
N LYS A 148 15.35 -7.37 -3.83
CA LYS A 148 15.60 -7.74 -5.23
C LYS A 148 17.08 -7.72 -5.61
N ASN A 149 17.96 -7.48 -4.62
CA ASN A 149 19.42 -7.31 -4.82
C ASN A 149 19.77 -6.10 -5.73
N GLU A 150 18.97 -5.01 -5.66
CA GLU A 150 19.23 -3.77 -6.35
C GLU A 150 19.81 -2.75 -5.38
N LEU A 151 20.78 -1.95 -5.83
CA LEU A 151 21.29 -0.82 -5.05
C LEU A 151 20.26 0.31 -5.04
N THR A 152 19.85 0.75 -3.85
CA THR A 152 18.84 1.79 -3.67
C THR A 152 19.42 3.02 -2.98
N VAL A 153 19.03 4.20 -3.44
CA VAL A 153 19.37 5.49 -2.83
C VAL A 153 18.13 6.34 -2.75
N ASN A 154 17.80 6.81 -1.54
CA ASN A 154 16.74 7.80 -1.34
C ASN A 154 17.31 9.20 -1.45
N PHE A 155 16.68 10.07 -2.22
CA PHE A 155 17.18 11.41 -2.45
C PHE A 155 16.08 12.46 -2.59
N ASN A 156 16.41 13.69 -2.27
CA ASN A 156 15.53 14.84 -2.51
C ASN A 156 15.82 15.44 -3.89
N PRO A 157 14.88 15.39 -4.86
CA PRO A 157 15.09 15.88 -6.21
C PRO A 157 15.28 17.40 -6.30
N LYS A 158 14.99 18.15 -5.23
CA LYS A 158 15.26 19.57 -5.12
C LYS A 158 16.72 19.88 -4.75
N ILE A 159 17.43 18.89 -4.18
CA ILE A 159 18.83 19.03 -3.72
C ILE A 159 19.80 18.39 -4.72
N ILE A 160 19.48 17.19 -5.18
CA ILE A 160 20.32 16.40 -6.08
C ILE A 160 19.44 15.69 -7.12
N ASN A 161 19.87 15.64 -8.36
CA ASN A 161 19.12 14.95 -9.41
C ASN A 161 19.62 13.50 -9.60
N SER A 162 18.78 12.68 -10.25
CA SER A 162 19.08 11.25 -10.45
C SER A 162 20.34 11.00 -11.29
N ARG A 163 20.69 11.90 -12.21
CA ARG A 163 21.92 11.79 -13.02
C ARG A 163 23.16 11.96 -12.16
N GLU A 164 23.16 12.93 -11.26
CA GLU A 164 24.27 13.15 -10.32
C GLU A 164 24.45 11.97 -9.37
N ILE A 165 23.36 11.35 -8.93
CA ILE A 165 23.43 10.14 -8.10
C ILE A 165 24.04 8.98 -8.90
N LEU A 166 23.59 8.77 -10.14
CA LEU A 166 24.16 7.72 -10.99
C LEU A 166 25.67 7.96 -11.22
N SER A 167 26.09 9.20 -11.50
CA SER A 167 27.51 9.54 -11.65
C SER A 167 28.32 9.19 -10.39
N LYS A 168 27.81 9.53 -9.20
CA LYS A 168 28.45 9.18 -7.92
C LYS A 168 28.52 7.66 -7.71
N ILE A 169 27.50 6.91 -8.11
CA ILE A 169 27.47 5.44 -8.04
C ILE A 169 28.55 4.85 -8.96
N GLU A 170 28.69 5.39 -10.18
CA GLU A 170 29.74 4.99 -11.13
C GLU A 170 31.15 5.34 -10.61
N GLU A 171 31.33 6.52 -10.00
CA GLU A 171 32.58 6.92 -9.34
C GLU A 171 32.97 5.98 -8.18
N ALA A 172 31.98 5.40 -7.52
CA ALA A 172 32.20 4.35 -6.51
C ALA A 172 32.59 2.99 -7.10
N GLY A 173 32.76 2.89 -8.42
CA GLY A 173 33.13 1.66 -9.13
C GLY A 173 31.95 0.71 -9.37
N VAL A 174 30.73 1.15 -9.16
CA VAL A 174 29.51 0.38 -9.42
C VAL A 174 29.06 0.65 -10.86
N MET A 175 28.92 -0.41 -11.65
CA MET A 175 28.49 -0.29 -13.05
C MET A 175 27.02 -0.64 -13.17
N PRO A 176 26.11 0.35 -13.29
CA PRO A 176 24.69 0.10 -13.50
C PRO A 176 24.45 -0.47 -14.92
N PHE A 177 23.58 -1.46 -15.03
CA PHE A 177 23.11 -1.91 -16.34
C PHE A 177 21.64 -1.53 -16.61
N ASP A 178 20.91 -1.18 -15.57
CA ASP A 178 19.55 -0.68 -15.63
C ASP A 178 19.24 0.09 -14.34
N PHE A 179 18.31 1.04 -14.39
CA PHE A 179 17.85 1.75 -13.19
C PHE A 179 16.40 2.21 -13.35
N ASP A 180 15.74 2.37 -12.23
CA ASP A 180 14.39 2.95 -12.13
C ASP A 180 14.37 4.06 -11.08
N VAL A 181 13.53 5.06 -11.29
CA VAL A 181 13.35 6.17 -10.35
C VAL A 181 11.86 6.22 -9.96
N THR A 182 11.59 5.83 -8.73
CA THR A 182 10.25 5.86 -8.17
C THR A 182 10.03 7.09 -7.30
N GLY A 183 8.80 7.59 -7.27
CA GLY A 183 8.37 8.64 -6.34
C GLY A 183 8.42 8.16 -4.89
N ALA A 184 8.13 9.06 -3.96
CA ALA A 184 7.93 8.68 -2.57
C ALA A 184 6.78 7.66 -2.47
N SER A 185 6.96 6.62 -1.65
CA SER A 185 5.89 5.72 -1.25
C SER A 185 5.27 6.20 0.07
N LEU A 186 4.06 5.75 0.37
CA LEU A 186 3.47 6.01 1.70
C LEU A 186 4.32 5.41 2.83
N GLU A 187 5.08 4.37 2.56
CA GLU A 187 6.02 3.79 3.52
C GLU A 187 7.12 4.79 3.90
N THR A 188 7.74 5.43 2.90
CA THR A 188 8.75 6.47 3.13
C THR A 188 8.17 7.65 3.91
N VAL A 189 6.96 8.08 3.56
CA VAL A 189 6.21 9.13 4.27
C VAL A 189 5.95 8.73 5.71
N PHE A 190 5.41 7.55 5.94
CA PHE A 190 5.07 7.03 7.26
C PHE A 190 6.29 6.96 8.17
N LEU A 191 7.39 6.40 7.68
CA LEU A 191 8.65 6.32 8.43
C LEU A 191 9.20 7.71 8.77
N SER A 192 9.15 8.66 7.83
CA SER A 192 9.63 10.03 8.06
C SER A 192 8.83 10.78 9.14
N ILE A 193 7.54 10.48 9.28
CA ILE A 193 6.64 11.13 10.24
C ILE A 193 6.75 10.46 11.62
N THR A 194 6.87 9.14 11.67
CA THR A 194 6.84 8.38 12.93
C THR A 194 8.22 8.22 13.58
N GLN A 195 9.31 8.31 12.82
CA GLN A 195 10.68 8.20 13.33
C GLN A 195 11.33 9.54 13.71
N LYS A 196 10.69 10.68 13.40
CA LYS A 196 11.13 11.99 13.91
C LYS A 196 10.83 12.07 15.41
N LYS A 197 11.74 11.53 16.22
CA LYS A 197 11.85 11.80 17.67
C LYS A 197 13.14 12.54 17.96
#